data_4c9144a1a85537af9539016699399082
#
_entry.id   4c9144a1a85537af9539016699399082
#
_cell.length_a   1.000
_cell.length_b   1.000
_cell.length_c   1.000
_cell.angle_alpha   90.00
_cell.angle_beta   90.00
_cell.angle_gamma   90.00
#
_symmetry.space_group_name_H-M   'P 1'
#
loop_
_entity.id
_entity.type
_entity.pdbx_description
1 polymer ?
#
loop_
_entity_poly.entity_id
_entity_poly.type
_entity_poly.pdbx_seq_one_letter_code
_entity_poly.pdbx_strand_id
1 'polypeptide(L)'
;FDEEIHQFIEGPLLYILIALFFLTLFVKNRLLAKAASQDEWLPIVNEKGEVVGKATRRSCHSGSMLLHPVVHLHLINGQGDIYLQKRSMKKNFLPGMWDTAVGGHVALGEKIEDALKRETFEELGITKFKARFLGSYVWESSRERELVFPFLCTSHDAIHINNDEVDEGRFWSRKEIEQNADANIFTPNFLHEYNRLLKKIK
;
A
#
# COMPACT_ATOMS: atom_id res chain seq x y z
N PHE A 1 52.85 32.85 -21.21
CA PHE A 1 52.15 31.56 -21.48
C PHE A 1 51.36 31.06 -20.26
N ASP A 2 51.88 31.22 -19.05
CA ASP A 2 51.25 30.76 -17.82
C ASP A 2 50.12 31.69 -17.33
N GLU A 3 50.23 33.00 -17.46
CA GLU A 3 49.19 33.96 -16.99
C GLU A 3 47.94 33.93 -17.85
N GLU A 4 48.06 33.77 -19.15
CA GLU A 4 46.87 33.65 -20.04
C GLU A 4 46.11 32.33 -19.83
N ILE A 5 46.84 31.26 -19.54
CA ILE A 5 46.22 29.96 -19.22
C ILE A 5 45.53 30.05 -17.86
N HIS A 6 46.10 30.71 -16.84
CA HIS A 6 45.46 30.94 -15.54
C HIS A 6 44.18 31.75 -15.65
N GLN A 7 44.16 32.86 -16.38
CA GLN A 7 42.97 33.68 -16.60
C GLN A 7 41.88 32.95 -17.39
N PHE A 8 42.24 32.04 -18.31
CA PHE A 8 41.30 31.26 -19.08
C PHE A 8 40.68 30.11 -18.25
N ILE A 9 41.42 29.56 -17.30
CA ILE A 9 40.96 28.44 -16.46
C ILE A 9 40.09 28.94 -15.29
N GLU A 10 40.47 30.03 -14.61
CA GLU A 10 39.76 30.45 -13.40
C GLU A 10 38.39 31.08 -13.67
N GLY A 11 38.22 31.88 -14.72
CA GLY A 11 36.94 32.52 -15.05
C GLY A 11 35.92 31.56 -15.73
N PRO A 12 36.23 31.07 -16.93
CA PRO A 12 35.28 30.22 -17.66
C PRO A 12 34.96 28.89 -16.98
N LEU A 13 35.97 28.27 -16.31
CA LEU A 13 35.74 27.01 -15.60
C LEU A 13 34.77 27.17 -14.43
N LEU A 14 34.90 28.26 -13.68
CA LEU A 14 33.96 28.55 -12.58
C LEU A 14 32.54 28.73 -13.09
N TYR A 15 32.35 29.47 -14.18
CA TYR A 15 30.99 29.64 -14.77
C TYR A 15 30.43 28.32 -15.31
N ILE A 16 31.27 27.46 -15.90
CA ILE A 16 30.85 26.13 -16.36
C ILE A 16 30.43 25.28 -15.17
N LEU A 17 31.16 25.26 -14.06
CA LEU A 17 30.82 24.52 -12.87
C LEU A 17 29.53 25.02 -12.24
N ILE A 18 29.33 26.33 -12.18
CA ILE A 18 28.10 26.95 -11.70
C ILE A 18 26.92 26.56 -12.61
N ALA A 19 27.10 26.64 -13.93
CA ALA A 19 26.05 26.26 -14.89
C ALA A 19 25.71 24.76 -14.76
N LEU A 20 26.69 23.87 -14.62
CA LEU A 20 26.46 22.43 -14.40
C LEU A 20 25.75 22.17 -13.07
N PHE A 21 26.09 22.90 -12.00
CA PHE A 21 25.42 22.81 -10.72
C PHE A 21 23.92 23.19 -10.84
N PHE A 22 23.61 24.32 -11.47
CA PHE A 22 22.23 24.72 -11.68
C PHE A 22 21.47 23.81 -12.64
N LEU A 23 22.15 23.28 -13.66
CA LEU A 23 21.55 22.28 -14.56
C LEU A 23 21.21 20.98 -13.81
N THR A 24 22.11 20.49 -12.96
CA THR A 24 21.84 19.28 -12.14
C THR A 24 20.69 19.51 -11.15
N LEU A 25 20.62 20.67 -10.51
CA LEU A 25 19.52 21.07 -9.66
C LEU A 25 18.19 21.14 -10.44
N PHE A 26 18.21 21.73 -11.61
CA PHE A 26 17.04 21.84 -12.48
C PHE A 26 16.52 20.46 -12.92
N VAL A 27 17.42 19.59 -13.39
CA VAL A 27 17.07 18.22 -13.80
C VAL A 27 16.53 17.42 -12.59
N LYS A 28 17.20 17.49 -11.45
CA LYS A 28 16.75 16.85 -10.20
C LYS A 28 15.34 17.34 -9.81
N ASN A 29 15.11 18.65 -9.82
CA ASN A 29 13.80 19.21 -9.47
C ASN A 29 12.70 18.80 -10.48
N ARG A 30 13.04 18.74 -11.78
CA ARG A 30 12.11 18.23 -12.81
C ARG A 30 11.76 16.76 -12.62
N LEU A 31 12.76 15.92 -12.29
CA LEU A 31 12.53 14.49 -12.01
C LEU A 31 11.69 14.29 -10.75
N LEU A 32 11.97 15.06 -9.69
CA LEU A 32 11.17 15.03 -8.46
C LEU A 32 9.73 15.50 -8.70
N ALA A 33 9.53 16.57 -9.46
CA ALA A 33 8.19 17.05 -9.81
C ALA A 33 7.41 16.04 -10.66
N LYS A 34 8.08 15.37 -11.63
CA LYS A 34 7.47 14.29 -12.42
C LYS A 34 7.11 13.09 -11.55
N ALA A 35 7.99 12.68 -10.64
CA ALA A 35 7.70 11.60 -9.70
C ALA A 35 6.53 11.94 -8.77
N ALA A 36 6.47 13.19 -8.27
CA ALA A 36 5.36 13.65 -7.43
C ALA A 36 4.03 13.76 -8.20
N SER A 37 4.06 14.06 -9.50
CA SER A 37 2.84 14.11 -10.33
C SER A 37 2.28 12.74 -10.68
N GLN A 38 3.08 11.68 -10.52
CA GLN A 38 2.68 10.28 -10.71
C GLN A 38 2.33 9.58 -9.39
N ASP A 39 2.49 10.28 -8.26
CA ASP A 39 2.20 9.72 -6.94
C ASP A 39 0.68 9.77 -6.69
N GLU A 40 0.15 8.70 -6.15
CA GLU A 40 -1.25 8.59 -5.77
C GLU A 40 -1.55 9.54 -4.61
N TRP A 41 -2.64 10.30 -4.70
CA TRP A 41 -3.11 11.19 -3.63
C TRP A 41 -4.15 10.48 -2.77
N LEU A 42 -3.87 10.42 -1.47
CA LEU A 42 -4.73 9.82 -0.47
C LEU A 42 -5.38 10.91 0.39
N PRO A 43 -6.64 10.73 0.80
CA PRO A 43 -7.25 11.59 1.82
C PRO A 43 -6.57 11.32 3.17
N ILE A 44 -6.30 12.39 3.92
CA ILE A 44 -5.91 12.30 5.31
C ILE A 44 -7.17 12.48 6.13
N VAL A 45 -7.40 11.57 7.08
CA VAL A 45 -8.63 11.52 7.86
C VAL A 45 -8.35 11.62 9.36
N ASN A 46 -9.38 11.98 10.13
CA ASN A 46 -9.37 11.77 11.57
C ASN A 46 -9.89 10.35 11.91
N GLU A 47 -9.90 9.98 13.19
CA GLU A 47 -10.33 8.65 13.64
C GLU A 47 -11.83 8.37 13.40
N LYS A 48 -12.62 9.40 13.08
CA LYS A 48 -14.03 9.26 12.68
C LYS A 48 -14.17 9.01 11.16
N GLY A 49 -13.08 9.05 10.40
CA GLY A 49 -13.08 8.93 8.95
C GLY A 49 -13.41 10.23 8.20
N GLU A 50 -13.48 11.37 8.88
CA GLU A 50 -13.72 12.67 8.26
C GLU A 50 -12.42 13.17 7.60
N VAL A 51 -12.51 13.62 6.35
CA VAL A 51 -11.36 14.12 5.59
C VAL A 51 -10.90 15.47 6.16
N VAL A 52 -9.65 15.52 6.62
CA VAL A 52 -9.01 16.72 7.19
C VAL A 52 -7.88 17.25 6.31
N GLY A 53 -7.50 16.55 5.24
CA GLY A 53 -6.44 16.95 4.33
C GLY A 53 -6.21 15.93 3.23
N LYS A 54 -5.07 16.07 2.55
CA LYS A 54 -4.59 15.10 1.56
C LYS A 54 -3.06 15.04 1.59
N ALA A 55 -2.50 13.88 1.28
CA ALA A 55 -1.06 13.70 1.10
C ALA A 55 -0.79 12.67 0.01
N THR A 56 0.45 12.61 -0.48
CA THR A 56 0.83 11.57 -1.41
C THR A 56 1.00 10.23 -0.68
N ARG A 57 0.74 9.12 -1.37
CA ARG A 57 0.97 7.77 -0.84
C ARG A 57 2.39 7.63 -0.27
N ARG A 58 3.40 8.15 -0.97
CA ARG A 58 4.78 8.16 -0.49
C ARG A 58 4.93 8.85 0.87
N SER A 59 4.28 10.00 1.04
CA SER A 59 4.31 10.72 2.33
C SER A 59 3.66 9.89 3.43
N CYS A 60 2.51 9.26 3.18
CA CYS A 60 1.80 8.42 4.15
C CYS A 60 2.65 7.25 4.65
N HIS A 61 3.50 6.66 3.76
CA HIS A 61 4.33 5.49 4.06
C HIS A 61 5.80 5.81 4.41
N SER A 62 6.12 7.07 4.72
CA SER A 62 7.48 7.52 5.05
C SER A 62 7.73 7.75 6.54
N GLY A 63 6.89 7.21 7.42
CA GLY A 63 6.95 7.46 8.86
C GLY A 63 6.30 8.76 9.30
N SER A 64 5.51 9.42 8.43
CA SER A 64 4.80 10.66 8.75
C SER A 64 3.62 10.46 9.70
N MET A 65 3.17 9.22 9.88
CA MET A 65 2.04 8.82 10.73
C MET A 65 0.72 9.53 10.36
N LEU A 66 0.61 9.98 9.10
CA LEU A 66 -0.61 10.57 8.57
C LEU A 66 -1.69 9.49 8.44
N LEU A 67 -2.81 9.65 9.17
CA LEU A 67 -3.90 8.69 9.14
C LEU A 67 -4.63 8.76 7.79
N HIS A 68 -4.63 7.66 7.05
CA HIS A 68 -5.29 7.53 5.75
C HIS A 68 -6.14 6.25 5.69
N PRO A 69 -7.25 6.25 4.93
CA PRO A 69 -8.16 5.11 4.89
C PRO A 69 -7.65 4.02 3.94
N VAL A 70 -7.84 2.77 4.38
CA VAL A 70 -7.60 1.56 3.57
C VAL A 70 -8.77 0.61 3.68
N VAL A 71 -9.02 -0.20 2.66
CA VAL A 71 -10.01 -1.28 2.66
C VAL A 71 -9.31 -2.63 2.71
N HIS A 72 -9.85 -3.55 3.52
CA HIS A 72 -9.43 -4.93 3.55
C HIS A 72 -10.62 -5.85 3.25
N LEU A 73 -10.39 -6.89 2.44
CA LEU A 73 -11.38 -7.93 2.19
C LEU A 73 -10.86 -9.27 2.69
N HIS A 74 -11.64 -9.93 3.52
CA HIS A 74 -11.43 -11.30 3.94
C HIS A 74 -12.40 -12.21 3.21
N LEU A 75 -11.89 -13.22 2.51
CA LEU A 75 -12.69 -14.25 1.88
C LEU A 75 -12.71 -15.50 2.77
N ILE A 76 -13.88 -16.01 3.07
CA ILE A 76 -14.05 -17.27 3.84
C ILE A 76 -14.89 -18.22 3.00
N ASN A 77 -14.41 -19.46 2.82
CA ASN A 77 -15.16 -20.50 2.12
C ASN A 77 -16.18 -21.21 3.04
N GLY A 78 -16.97 -22.12 2.47
CA GLY A 78 -17.98 -22.88 3.21
C GLY A 78 -17.43 -23.81 4.30
N GLN A 79 -16.12 -24.11 4.31
CA GLN A 79 -15.41 -24.88 5.32
C GLN A 79 -14.88 -24.00 6.45
N GLY A 80 -14.95 -22.68 6.31
CA GLY A 80 -14.42 -21.73 7.28
C GLY A 80 -12.94 -21.38 7.08
N ASP A 81 -12.32 -21.85 5.97
CA ASP A 81 -10.97 -21.51 5.60
C ASP A 81 -10.90 -20.09 5.05
N ILE A 82 -9.78 -19.41 5.30
CA ILE A 82 -9.55 -18.02 4.98
C ILE A 82 -8.63 -17.93 3.77
N TYR A 83 -9.04 -17.20 2.73
CA TYR A 83 -8.18 -16.95 1.58
C TYR A 83 -7.14 -15.91 1.94
N LEU A 84 -5.88 -16.23 1.68
CA LEU A 84 -4.75 -15.32 1.81
C LEU A 84 -4.04 -15.20 0.48
N GLN A 85 -3.54 -14.00 0.20
CA GLN A 85 -2.65 -13.73 -0.91
C GLN A 85 -1.21 -13.64 -0.44
N LYS A 86 -0.29 -14.11 -1.26
CA LYS A 86 1.14 -13.92 -1.06
C LYS A 86 1.58 -12.68 -1.81
N ARG A 87 2.04 -11.70 -1.08
CA ARG A 87 2.49 -10.40 -1.61
C ARG A 87 3.62 -10.62 -2.63
N SER A 88 3.53 -9.94 -3.77
CA SER A 88 4.56 -10.06 -4.79
C SER A 88 5.95 -9.72 -4.24
N MET A 89 6.95 -10.49 -4.68
CA MET A 89 8.36 -10.21 -4.38
C MET A 89 8.84 -8.85 -4.94
N LYS A 90 8.06 -8.24 -5.83
CA LYS A 90 8.31 -6.89 -6.37
C LYS A 90 7.90 -5.78 -5.40
N LYS A 91 7.10 -6.07 -4.36
CA LYS A 91 6.64 -5.07 -3.39
C LYS A 91 7.80 -4.58 -2.51
N ASN A 92 7.83 -3.27 -2.26
CA ASN A 92 8.87 -2.63 -1.43
C ASN A 92 8.72 -2.90 0.07
N PHE A 93 7.56 -3.39 0.50
CA PHE A 93 7.26 -3.64 1.91
C PHE A 93 6.65 -5.02 2.10
N LEU A 94 7.22 -5.79 3.02
CA LEU A 94 6.82 -7.16 3.35
C LEU A 94 6.66 -8.06 2.11
N PRO A 95 7.65 -8.11 1.17
CA PRO A 95 7.56 -8.98 0.00
C PRO A 95 7.50 -10.45 0.39
N GLY A 96 6.70 -11.24 -0.33
CA GLY A 96 6.58 -12.68 -0.15
C GLY A 96 5.84 -13.13 1.11
N MET A 97 5.36 -12.22 1.95
CA MET A 97 4.52 -12.57 3.10
C MET A 97 3.08 -12.81 2.69
N TRP A 98 2.39 -13.66 3.47
CA TRP A 98 0.96 -13.89 3.32
C TRP A 98 0.16 -12.77 4.00
N ASP A 99 -0.83 -12.28 3.30
CA ASP A 99 -1.64 -11.13 3.70
C ASP A 99 -3.12 -11.41 3.50
N THR A 100 -3.99 -10.51 3.93
CA THR A 100 -5.44 -10.57 3.68
C THR A 100 -5.75 -10.73 2.19
N ALA A 101 -6.94 -11.19 1.85
CA ALA A 101 -7.33 -11.50 0.47
C ALA A 101 -7.21 -10.30 -0.47
N VAL A 102 -7.58 -9.10 -0.01
CA VAL A 102 -7.41 -7.82 -0.72
C VAL A 102 -7.05 -6.73 0.29
N GLY A 103 -6.11 -5.87 -0.06
CA GLY A 103 -5.76 -4.71 0.74
C GLY A 103 -5.35 -3.53 -0.13
N GLY A 104 -6.11 -2.42 -0.05
CA GLY A 104 -5.86 -1.27 -0.90
C GLY A 104 -6.24 0.07 -0.28
N HIS A 105 -5.69 1.14 -0.85
CA HIS A 105 -5.95 2.51 -0.41
C HIS A 105 -7.26 3.04 -0.97
N VAL A 106 -7.88 3.93 -0.23
CA VAL A 106 -9.01 4.72 -0.73
C VAL A 106 -8.45 5.97 -1.38
N ALA A 107 -8.71 6.16 -2.67
CA ALA A 107 -8.22 7.33 -3.40
C ALA A 107 -8.94 8.63 -2.96
N LEU A 108 -8.34 9.77 -3.22
CA LEU A 108 -8.94 11.05 -2.88
C LEU A 108 -10.29 11.25 -3.60
N GLY A 109 -11.35 11.42 -2.82
CA GLY A 109 -12.72 11.55 -3.32
C GLY A 109 -13.45 10.23 -3.63
N GLU A 110 -12.79 9.10 -3.46
CA GLU A 110 -13.38 7.77 -3.62
C GLU A 110 -14.18 7.37 -2.37
N LYS A 111 -15.27 6.62 -2.57
CA LYS A 111 -16.02 6.01 -1.46
C LYS A 111 -15.41 4.68 -1.05
N ILE A 112 -15.55 4.31 0.21
CA ILE A 112 -15.04 3.05 0.78
C ILE A 112 -15.50 1.83 -0.04
N GLU A 113 -16.78 1.79 -0.40
CA GLU A 113 -17.37 0.66 -1.15
C GLU A 113 -16.85 0.60 -2.60
N ASP A 114 -16.53 1.74 -3.20
CA ASP A 114 -16.00 1.79 -4.56
C ASP A 114 -14.51 1.40 -4.57
N ALA A 115 -13.72 1.86 -3.58
CA ALA A 115 -12.37 1.39 -3.36
C ALA A 115 -12.32 -0.14 -3.15
N LEU A 116 -13.20 -0.67 -2.30
CA LEU A 116 -13.29 -2.11 -2.07
C LEU A 116 -13.54 -2.90 -3.36
N LYS A 117 -14.47 -2.43 -4.22
CA LYS A 117 -14.77 -3.08 -5.51
C LYS A 117 -13.60 -3.00 -6.46
N ARG A 118 -12.96 -1.81 -6.57
CA ARG A 118 -11.81 -1.58 -7.44
C ARG A 118 -10.65 -2.47 -7.05
N GLU A 119 -10.22 -2.45 -5.80
CA GLU A 119 -9.11 -3.26 -5.30
C GLU A 119 -9.41 -4.78 -5.43
N THR A 120 -10.66 -5.20 -5.14
CA THR A 120 -11.07 -6.60 -5.31
C THR A 120 -10.98 -7.05 -6.76
N PHE A 121 -11.32 -6.18 -7.71
CA PHE A 121 -11.16 -6.48 -9.12
C PHE A 121 -9.70 -6.45 -9.56
N GLU A 122 -8.94 -5.45 -9.14
CA GLU A 122 -7.53 -5.28 -9.52
C GLU A 122 -6.65 -6.43 -9.02
N GLU A 123 -6.84 -6.92 -7.79
CA GLU A 123 -6.02 -7.98 -7.21
C GLU A 123 -6.53 -9.40 -7.53
N LEU A 124 -7.84 -9.62 -7.49
CA LEU A 124 -8.43 -10.95 -7.60
C LEU A 124 -9.36 -11.17 -8.80
N GLY A 125 -9.57 -10.17 -9.66
CA GLY A 125 -10.46 -10.27 -10.82
C GLY A 125 -11.94 -10.50 -10.49
N ILE A 126 -12.34 -10.38 -9.22
CA ILE A 126 -13.71 -10.61 -8.78
C ILE A 126 -14.56 -9.38 -9.08
N THR A 127 -15.67 -9.55 -9.82
CA THR A 127 -16.59 -8.47 -10.17
C THR A 127 -17.88 -8.50 -9.37
N LYS A 128 -18.31 -9.69 -8.92
CA LYS A 128 -19.53 -9.87 -8.14
C LYS A 128 -19.21 -10.56 -6.81
N PHE A 129 -19.51 -9.89 -5.74
CA PHE A 129 -19.35 -10.41 -4.38
C PHE A 129 -20.31 -9.72 -3.42
N LYS A 130 -20.55 -10.37 -2.29
CA LYS A 130 -21.31 -9.80 -1.17
C LYS A 130 -20.38 -9.71 0.02
N ALA A 131 -20.18 -8.51 0.53
CA ALA A 131 -19.31 -8.26 1.67
C ALA A 131 -20.09 -7.58 2.80
N ARG A 132 -19.73 -7.92 4.02
CA ARG A 132 -20.26 -7.34 5.26
C ARG A 132 -19.15 -6.59 5.97
N PHE A 133 -19.39 -5.34 6.30
CA PHE A 133 -18.46 -4.51 7.09
C PHE A 133 -18.30 -5.07 8.51
N LEU A 134 -17.06 -5.10 9.01
CA LEU A 134 -16.71 -5.66 10.32
C LEU A 134 -16.41 -4.60 11.41
N GLY A 135 -16.54 -3.31 11.07
CA GLY A 135 -16.16 -2.21 11.96
C GLY A 135 -14.73 -1.72 11.68
N SER A 136 -14.56 -0.39 11.64
CA SER A 136 -13.25 0.21 11.40
C SER A 136 -12.36 0.19 12.65
N TYR A 137 -11.05 0.29 12.44
CA TYR A 137 -10.06 0.45 13.49
C TYR A 137 -8.82 1.17 12.96
N VAL A 138 -8.04 1.75 13.85
CA VAL A 138 -6.74 2.33 13.51
C VAL A 138 -5.66 1.27 13.67
N TRP A 139 -4.94 1.04 12.57
CA TRP A 139 -3.70 0.29 12.55
C TRP A 139 -2.51 1.24 12.57
N GLU A 140 -1.50 0.92 13.36
CA GLU A 140 -0.28 1.72 13.47
C GLU A 140 0.95 0.83 13.45
N SER A 141 1.90 1.18 12.62
CA SER A 141 3.21 0.56 12.52
C SER A 141 4.31 1.63 12.69
N SER A 142 5.57 1.25 12.61
CA SER A 142 6.68 2.21 12.61
C SER A 142 6.73 3.10 11.35
N ARG A 143 5.95 2.80 10.32
CA ARG A 143 6.00 3.47 9.00
C ARG A 143 4.75 4.26 8.65
N GLU A 144 3.60 3.81 9.12
CA GLU A 144 2.30 4.27 8.64
C GLU A 144 1.22 4.14 9.70
N ARG A 145 0.17 4.91 9.52
CA ARG A 145 -1.02 4.89 10.34
C ARG A 145 -2.24 4.83 9.43
N GLU A 146 -3.02 3.77 9.53
CA GLU A 146 -4.14 3.46 8.64
C GLU A 146 -5.46 3.40 9.40
N LEU A 147 -6.50 4.02 8.84
CA LEU A 147 -7.89 3.77 9.25
C LEU A 147 -8.41 2.61 8.39
N VAL A 148 -8.39 1.42 8.94
CA VAL A 148 -8.75 0.19 8.22
C VAL A 148 -10.24 -0.03 8.24
N PHE A 149 -10.81 -0.31 7.05
CA PHE A 149 -12.20 -0.71 6.84
C PHE A 149 -12.23 -2.18 6.39
N PRO A 150 -12.30 -3.14 7.33
CA PRO A 150 -12.33 -4.56 7.01
C PRO A 150 -13.73 -5.03 6.64
N PHE A 151 -13.78 -5.87 5.61
CA PHE A 151 -15.00 -6.50 5.12
C PHE A 151 -14.84 -8.02 5.08
N LEU A 152 -15.92 -8.74 5.34
CA LEU A 152 -16.01 -10.19 5.21
C LEU A 152 -16.87 -10.55 4.00
N CYS A 153 -16.33 -11.36 3.11
CA CYS A 153 -17.01 -11.91 1.95
C CYS A 153 -17.12 -13.43 2.05
N THR A 154 -18.30 -13.97 1.83
CA THR A 154 -18.59 -15.43 1.83
C THR A 154 -19.17 -15.93 0.50
N SER A 155 -19.40 -15.03 -0.46
CA SER A 155 -19.93 -15.34 -1.78
C SER A 155 -19.33 -14.42 -2.83
N HIS A 156 -18.64 -15.00 -3.81
CA HIS A 156 -17.93 -14.28 -4.86
C HIS A 156 -17.84 -15.12 -6.14
N ASP A 157 -17.52 -14.45 -7.26
CA ASP A 157 -17.16 -15.11 -8.53
C ASP A 157 -15.80 -15.85 -8.41
N ALA A 158 -15.38 -16.52 -9.47
CA ALA A 158 -14.07 -17.16 -9.52
C ALA A 158 -12.93 -16.16 -9.27
N ILE A 159 -11.90 -16.61 -8.56
CA ILE A 159 -10.70 -15.83 -8.26
C ILE A 159 -9.72 -15.94 -9.42
N HIS A 160 -9.28 -14.79 -9.93
CA HIS A 160 -8.26 -14.66 -10.97
C HIS A 160 -7.17 -13.70 -10.48
N ILE A 161 -6.08 -14.25 -9.95
CA ILE A 161 -5.00 -13.46 -9.36
C ILE A 161 -4.32 -12.59 -10.43
N ASN A 162 -4.10 -11.32 -10.12
CA ASN A 162 -3.25 -10.43 -10.89
C ASN A 162 -1.78 -10.65 -10.48
N ASN A 163 -1.00 -11.28 -11.35
CA ASN A 163 0.39 -11.66 -11.10
C ASN A 163 1.38 -10.49 -10.94
N ASP A 164 0.97 -9.26 -11.20
CA ASP A 164 1.81 -8.09 -10.93
C ASP A 164 1.74 -7.66 -9.46
N GLU A 165 0.62 -7.90 -8.79
CA GLU A 165 0.35 -7.51 -7.41
C GLU A 165 0.52 -8.68 -6.43
N VAL A 166 0.21 -9.91 -6.86
CA VAL A 166 0.06 -11.11 -6.04
C VAL A 166 0.81 -12.28 -6.69
N ASP A 167 1.76 -12.90 -6.00
CA ASP A 167 2.51 -14.03 -6.51
C ASP A 167 1.73 -15.36 -6.38
N GLU A 168 0.93 -15.52 -5.32
CA GLU A 168 0.19 -16.73 -5.00
C GLU A 168 -1.04 -16.41 -4.15
N GLY A 169 -2.07 -17.25 -4.21
CA GLY A 169 -3.24 -17.14 -3.34
C GLY A 169 -3.86 -18.51 -3.08
N ARG A 170 -4.23 -18.78 -1.84
CA ARG A 170 -4.91 -20.01 -1.46
C ARG A 170 -5.75 -19.86 -0.19
N PHE A 171 -6.65 -20.81 0.01
CA PHE A 171 -7.33 -20.95 1.27
C PHE A 171 -6.43 -21.63 2.32
N TRP A 172 -6.46 -21.07 3.52
CA TRP A 172 -5.76 -21.56 4.70
C TRP A 172 -6.78 -21.98 5.75
N SER A 173 -6.65 -23.17 6.29
CA SER A 173 -7.44 -23.54 7.47
C SER A 173 -6.97 -22.75 8.69
N ARG A 174 -7.86 -22.53 9.64
CA ARG A 174 -7.53 -21.85 10.89
C ARG A 174 -6.38 -22.53 11.63
N LYS A 175 -6.36 -23.87 11.61
CA LYS A 175 -5.30 -24.68 12.20
C LYS A 175 -3.93 -24.39 11.54
N GLU A 176 -3.87 -24.31 10.22
CA GLU A 176 -2.63 -23.96 9.50
C GLU A 176 -2.16 -22.55 9.87
N ILE A 177 -3.08 -21.57 9.95
CA ILE A 177 -2.74 -20.20 10.35
C ILE A 177 -2.17 -20.18 11.76
N GLU A 178 -2.82 -20.84 12.72
CA GLU A 178 -2.39 -20.89 14.12
C GLU A 178 -1.03 -21.61 14.28
N GLN A 179 -0.80 -22.68 13.55
CA GLN A 179 0.46 -23.43 13.56
C GLN A 179 1.64 -22.63 12.99
N ASN A 180 1.38 -21.68 12.11
CA ASN A 180 2.40 -20.88 11.44
C ASN A 180 2.43 -19.41 11.92
N ALA A 181 1.64 -19.05 12.95
CA ALA A 181 1.54 -17.65 13.41
C ALA A 181 2.89 -17.05 13.83
N ASP A 182 3.77 -17.87 14.43
CA ASP A 182 5.10 -17.45 14.89
C ASP A 182 6.20 -17.65 13.83
N ALA A 183 5.86 -18.19 12.65
CA ALA A 183 6.83 -18.48 11.60
C ALA A 183 7.28 -17.25 10.78
N ASN A 184 6.74 -16.05 11.12
CA ASN A 184 7.03 -14.80 10.44
C ASN A 184 6.75 -14.82 8.93
N ILE A 185 5.73 -15.60 8.51
CA ILE A 185 5.28 -15.67 7.12
C ILE A 185 4.04 -14.86 6.83
N PHE A 186 3.33 -14.41 7.85
CA PHE A 186 2.14 -13.57 7.74
C PHE A 186 2.47 -12.12 8.03
N THR A 187 1.77 -11.18 7.36
CA THR A 187 1.90 -9.77 7.68
C THR A 187 1.38 -9.48 9.10
N PRO A 188 2.00 -8.55 9.83
CA PRO A 188 1.53 -8.18 11.17
C PRO A 188 0.09 -7.69 11.18
N ASN A 189 -0.34 -6.98 10.13
CA ASN A 189 -1.70 -6.46 10.00
C ASN A 189 -2.70 -7.61 9.84
N PHE A 190 -2.42 -8.61 8.98
CA PHE A 190 -3.26 -9.79 8.86
C PHE A 190 -3.39 -10.55 10.20
N LEU A 191 -2.29 -10.79 10.92
CA LEU A 191 -2.33 -11.48 12.21
C LEU A 191 -3.15 -10.70 13.25
N HIS A 192 -3.06 -9.37 13.24
CA HIS A 192 -3.90 -8.51 14.09
C HIS A 192 -5.39 -8.71 13.79
N GLU A 193 -5.77 -8.65 12.50
CA GLU A 193 -7.16 -8.86 12.08
C GLU A 193 -7.65 -10.28 12.32
N TYR A 194 -6.81 -11.28 12.09
CA TYR A 194 -7.14 -12.67 12.39
C TYR A 194 -7.53 -12.84 13.86
N ASN A 195 -6.70 -12.37 14.78
CA ASN A 195 -6.94 -12.50 16.21
C ASN A 195 -8.15 -11.68 16.68
N ARG A 196 -8.33 -10.48 16.14
CA ARG A 196 -9.37 -9.54 16.58
C ARG A 196 -10.74 -9.86 15.99
N LEU A 197 -10.79 -10.20 14.70
CA LEU A 197 -12.03 -10.28 13.93
C LEU A 197 -12.35 -11.71 13.50
N LEU A 198 -11.41 -12.39 12.83
CA LEU A 198 -11.69 -13.60 12.07
C LEU A 198 -11.76 -14.85 12.95
N LYS A 199 -10.96 -14.94 13.98
CA LYS A 199 -10.90 -16.10 14.88
C LYS A 199 -12.26 -16.42 15.54
N LYS A 200 -13.13 -15.43 15.67
CA LYS A 200 -14.45 -15.53 16.32
C LYS A 200 -15.60 -15.77 15.34
N ILE A 201 -15.35 -15.65 14.04
CA ILE A 201 -16.38 -15.89 13.00
C ILE A 201 -16.52 -17.40 12.82
N LYS A 202 -17.75 -17.90 12.98
CA LYS A 202 -18.09 -19.31 12.73
C LYS A 202 -18.43 -19.54 11.27
#